data_1b044fcc38c3693a8da90c08490c37b2
#
_entry.id   1b044fcc38c3693a8da90c08490c37b2
#
_cell.length_a   1.000
_cell.length_b   1.000
_cell.length_c   1.000
_cell.angle_alpha   90.00
_cell.angle_beta   90.00
_cell.angle_gamma   90.00
#
_symmetry.space_group_name_H-M   'P 1'
#
loop_
_entity.id
_entity.type
_entity.pdbx_description
1 polymer ?
#
loop_
_entity_poly.entity_id
_entity_poly.type
_entity_poly.pdbx_seq_one_letter_code
_entity_poly.pdbx_strand_id
1 'polypeptide(L)'
;RSQGGDLYISAKLDERTDITYWFRRCMFNELYTFYRVGITRNRTALPTTQPEAEPAVLLNSTYSDNIGPFAIPGCGWCGGNHKYRERTARTARSEGYTLLADGNRIEGDTTLWANRVTVEAENVILDPTRPYRNAAGGEELRDTLCRESVTYTVRRNNIEVTASHRFCNAAPVTIAIYYGMQSMFEGETHVLTPGGAYTDWTEVAKASTFTKQEHPLFRRYVEKNRQGYQSTWLLPDEIG
;
A
#
# COMPACT_ATOMS: atom_id res chain seq x y z
N ARG A 1 17.04 3.44 -6.70
CA ARG A 1 18.15 2.70 -6.04
C ARG A 1 17.61 1.46 -5.37
N SER A 2 18.13 0.29 -5.74
CA SER A 2 17.94 -0.97 -5.02
C SER A 2 19.15 -1.23 -4.13
N GLN A 3 18.93 -1.57 -2.85
CA GLN A 3 19.99 -1.86 -1.91
C GLN A 3 19.49 -2.76 -0.77
N GLY A 4 20.12 -3.92 -0.58
CA GLY A 4 19.82 -4.84 0.52
C GLY A 4 18.37 -5.34 0.55
N GLY A 5 17.68 -5.38 -0.59
CA GLY A 5 16.26 -5.70 -0.73
C GLY A 5 15.31 -4.51 -0.60
N ASP A 6 15.78 -3.35 -0.16
CA ASP A 6 15.00 -2.11 -0.17
C ASP A 6 15.06 -1.43 -1.54
N LEU A 7 13.99 -0.80 -1.98
CA LEU A 7 13.92 -0.01 -3.21
C LEU A 7 13.51 1.41 -2.90
N TYR A 8 14.31 2.37 -3.37
CA TYR A 8 14.03 3.80 -3.30
C TYR A 8 13.81 4.35 -4.71
N ILE A 9 12.67 5.00 -4.91
CA ILE A 9 12.33 5.64 -6.19
C ILE A 9 12.16 7.13 -5.92
N SER A 10 13.14 7.93 -6.37
CA SER A 10 13.13 9.37 -6.19
C SER A 10 12.82 10.08 -7.50
N ALA A 11 11.95 11.08 -7.44
CA ALA A 11 11.60 11.94 -8.58
C ALA A 11 11.58 13.41 -8.15
N LYS A 12 11.85 14.31 -9.07
CA LYS A 12 11.66 15.76 -8.82
C LYS A 12 10.18 16.05 -8.61
N LEU A 13 9.85 16.64 -7.47
CA LEU A 13 8.53 17.18 -7.20
C LEU A 13 8.44 18.62 -7.71
N ASP A 14 9.47 19.41 -7.44
CA ASP A 14 9.70 20.76 -7.93
C ASP A 14 11.22 21.07 -8.02
N GLU A 15 11.59 22.33 -8.26
CA GLU A 15 12.98 22.75 -8.40
C GLU A 15 13.81 22.59 -7.10
N ARG A 16 13.17 22.41 -5.95
CA ARG A 16 13.80 22.43 -4.63
C ARG A 16 13.60 21.14 -3.83
N THR A 17 12.74 20.26 -4.32
CA THR A 17 12.34 19.06 -3.58
C THR A 17 12.24 17.84 -4.47
N ASP A 18 12.51 16.70 -3.87
CA ASP A 18 12.24 15.37 -4.43
C ASP A 18 11.16 14.69 -3.61
N ILE A 19 10.32 13.91 -4.29
CA ILE A 19 9.49 12.90 -3.67
C ILE A 19 10.19 11.55 -3.77
N THR A 20 10.20 10.79 -2.69
CA THR A 20 10.78 9.44 -2.65
C THR A 20 9.77 8.43 -2.14
N TYR A 21 9.58 7.37 -2.91
CA TYR A 21 8.84 6.18 -2.55
C TYR A 21 9.83 5.11 -2.08
N TRP A 22 9.59 4.56 -0.90
CA TRP A 22 10.41 3.51 -0.34
C TRP A 22 9.62 2.20 -0.25
N PHE A 23 10.10 1.16 -0.91
CA PHE A 23 9.54 -0.19 -0.89
C PHE A 23 10.47 -1.13 -0.14
N ARG A 24 9.89 -2.03 0.64
CA ARG A 24 10.61 -3.07 1.37
C ARG A 24 9.66 -4.16 1.85
N ARG A 25 10.20 -5.21 2.45
CA ARG A 25 9.41 -6.14 3.24
C ARG A 25 8.92 -5.44 4.52
N CYS A 26 7.61 -5.45 4.71
CA CYS A 26 6.98 -4.68 5.78
C CYS A 26 6.39 -5.57 6.85
N MET A 27 6.59 -5.17 8.09
CA MET A 27 5.85 -5.56 9.26
C MET A 27 5.83 -7.09 9.51
N PHE A 28 4.73 -7.59 10.12
CA PHE A 28 4.64 -8.94 10.65
C PHE A 28 4.58 -10.03 9.57
N ASN A 29 3.82 -9.81 8.50
CA ASN A 29 3.69 -10.77 7.40
C ASN A 29 4.82 -10.66 6.37
N GLU A 30 5.67 -9.63 6.47
CA GLU A 30 6.84 -9.40 5.61
C GLU A 30 6.48 -9.33 4.12
N LEU A 31 5.31 -8.78 3.79
CA LEU A 31 4.91 -8.56 2.41
C LEU A 31 5.72 -7.40 1.81
N TYR A 32 6.09 -7.53 0.54
CA TYR A 32 6.83 -6.47 -0.14
C TYR A 32 5.86 -5.40 -0.63
N THR A 33 5.94 -4.21 -0.04
CA THR A 33 5.01 -3.11 -0.32
C THR A 33 5.70 -1.76 -0.15
N PHE A 34 5.04 -0.66 -0.51
CA PHE A 34 5.60 0.65 -0.20
C PHE A 34 5.53 0.90 1.31
N TYR A 35 6.65 1.34 1.85
CA TYR A 35 6.84 1.53 3.28
C TYR A 35 6.64 2.98 3.70
N ARG A 36 7.17 3.90 2.91
CA ARG A 36 7.07 5.34 3.15
C ARG A 36 7.02 6.12 1.86
N VAL A 37 6.39 7.29 1.91
CA VAL A 37 6.50 8.34 0.90
C VAL A 37 6.93 9.61 1.62
N GLY A 38 8.03 10.20 1.19
CA GLY A 38 8.58 11.38 1.83
C GLY A 38 9.07 12.41 0.84
N ILE A 39 9.23 13.64 1.33
CA ILE A 39 9.81 14.76 0.59
C ILE A 39 11.15 15.10 1.22
N THR A 40 12.18 15.21 0.38
CA THR A 40 13.51 15.68 0.77
C THR A 40 13.87 16.95 0.02
N ARG A 41 14.70 17.80 0.65
CA ARG A 41 15.21 19.01 0.00
C ARG A 41 16.30 18.62 -1.00
N ASN A 42 16.11 19.00 -2.25
CA ASN A 42 17.11 18.80 -3.29
C ASN A 42 17.01 19.93 -4.32
N ARG A 43 18.03 20.79 -4.38
CA ARG A 43 18.12 21.92 -5.31
C ARG A 43 18.87 21.58 -6.61
N THR A 44 19.30 20.35 -6.78
CA THR A 44 19.93 19.91 -8.03
C THR A 44 18.87 19.67 -9.10
N ALA A 45 19.27 19.72 -10.37
CA ALA A 45 18.35 19.49 -11.48
C ALA A 45 17.84 18.04 -11.55
N LEU A 46 18.59 17.09 -10.99
CA LEU A 46 18.26 15.67 -11.00
C LEU A 46 17.79 15.21 -9.63
N PRO A 47 16.92 14.19 -9.56
CA PRO A 47 16.56 13.56 -8.31
C PRO A 47 17.77 13.01 -7.55
N THR A 48 17.64 12.89 -6.24
CA THR A 48 18.72 12.32 -5.42
C THR A 48 18.96 10.85 -5.75
N THR A 49 20.24 10.47 -5.80
CA THR A 49 20.66 9.06 -5.90
C THR A 49 20.91 8.42 -4.53
N GLN A 50 20.86 9.24 -3.48
CA GLN A 50 21.05 8.81 -2.09
C GLN A 50 19.88 9.33 -1.25
N PRO A 51 18.70 8.71 -1.37
CA PRO A 51 17.56 9.07 -0.55
C PRO A 51 17.87 8.79 0.92
N GLU A 52 17.47 9.72 1.78
CA GLU A 52 17.61 9.57 3.22
C GLU A 52 16.57 8.59 3.73
N ALA A 53 16.96 7.77 4.70
CA ALA A 53 16.05 6.88 5.41
C ALA A 53 14.97 7.66 6.19
N GLU A 54 15.32 8.85 6.67
CA GLU A 54 14.40 9.79 7.31
C GLU A 54 14.23 11.03 6.42
N PRO A 55 13.10 11.13 5.70
CA PRO A 55 12.82 12.27 4.85
C PRO A 55 12.60 13.54 5.68
N ALA A 56 12.89 14.71 5.10
CA ALA A 56 12.62 15.99 5.74
C ALA A 56 11.13 16.20 6.06
N VAL A 57 10.27 15.61 5.25
CA VAL A 57 8.81 15.56 5.45
C VAL A 57 8.33 14.16 5.11
N LEU A 58 7.71 13.51 6.08
CA LEU A 58 7.00 12.26 5.86
C LEU A 58 5.57 12.57 5.40
N LEU A 59 5.21 12.13 4.19
CA LEU A 59 3.85 12.28 3.66
C LEU A 59 2.97 11.10 4.03
N ASN A 60 3.52 9.91 3.93
CA ASN A 60 2.78 8.68 4.15
C ASN A 60 3.70 7.66 4.81
N SER A 61 3.21 6.98 5.83
CA SER A 61 3.89 5.87 6.48
C SER A 61 3.05 4.61 6.42
N THR A 62 3.71 3.46 6.47
CA THR A 62 3.01 2.18 6.56
C THR A 62 3.10 1.65 7.97
N TYR A 63 1.99 1.73 8.67
CA TYR A 63 1.80 0.98 9.91
C TYR A 63 1.03 -0.30 9.65
N SER A 64 0.34 -0.42 8.54
CA SER A 64 -0.48 -1.56 8.24
C SER A 64 -0.56 -1.81 6.74
N ASP A 65 -1.68 -1.75 6.18
CA ASP A 65 -2.10 -2.49 5.03
C ASP A 65 -2.36 -1.54 3.88
N ASN A 66 -1.34 -1.28 3.07
CA ASN A 66 -1.53 -0.43 1.90
C ASN A 66 -2.46 -1.09 0.88
N ILE A 67 -2.42 -2.43 0.79
CA ILE A 67 -3.31 -3.22 -0.05
C ILE A 67 -3.92 -4.33 0.81
N GLY A 68 -5.17 -4.47 0.67
CA GLY A 68 -6.12 -5.46 1.08
C GLY A 68 -5.99 -6.22 2.29
N PRO A 69 -6.25 -6.00 3.56
CA PRO A 69 -6.74 -7.13 4.33
C PRO A 69 -8.24 -7.35 4.11
N PHE A 70 -8.66 -8.60 4.40
CA PHE A 70 -10.05 -8.99 4.45
C PHE A 70 -10.50 -9.15 5.90
N ALA A 71 -11.70 -8.65 6.25
CA ALA A 71 -12.39 -9.02 7.47
C ALA A 71 -13.34 -10.18 7.18
N ILE A 72 -13.12 -11.32 7.84
CA ILE A 72 -13.92 -12.51 7.70
C ILE A 72 -14.71 -12.73 8.99
N PRO A 73 -16.07 -12.85 8.94
CA PRO A 73 -16.89 -13.01 10.13
C PRO A 73 -16.41 -14.18 11.01
N GLY A 74 -16.30 -13.93 12.31
CA GLY A 74 -15.82 -14.90 13.30
C GLY A 74 -14.32 -15.19 13.30
N CYS A 75 -13.57 -14.72 12.29
CA CYS A 75 -12.13 -14.95 12.16
C CYS A 75 -11.28 -13.71 12.34
N GLY A 76 -11.87 -12.51 12.16
CA GLY A 76 -11.15 -11.24 12.20
C GLY A 76 -10.49 -10.88 10.86
N TRP A 77 -9.44 -10.08 10.93
CA TRP A 77 -8.69 -9.62 9.78
C TRP A 77 -7.66 -10.66 9.32
N CYS A 78 -7.48 -10.80 8.01
CA CYS A 78 -6.42 -11.59 7.40
C CYS A 78 -5.86 -10.88 6.15
N GLY A 79 -4.64 -11.22 5.79
CA GLY A 79 -3.91 -10.49 4.75
C GLY A 79 -3.26 -9.22 5.28
N GLY A 80 -2.65 -8.42 4.38
CA GLY A 80 -1.89 -7.23 4.76
C GLY A 80 -0.90 -7.53 5.88
N ASN A 81 -0.94 -6.73 6.95
CA ASN A 81 -0.07 -6.94 8.11
C ASN A 81 -0.79 -7.53 9.34
N HIS A 82 -2.01 -7.99 9.18
CA HIS A 82 -2.78 -8.51 10.31
C HIS A 82 -2.29 -9.86 10.82
N LYS A 83 -2.39 -10.03 12.14
CA LYS A 83 -2.17 -11.31 12.82
C LYS A 83 -3.50 -12.02 12.99
N TYR A 84 -3.47 -13.34 12.96
CA TYR A 84 -4.67 -14.13 13.22
C TYR A 84 -5.18 -13.87 14.64
N ARG A 85 -6.41 -13.33 14.73
CA ARG A 85 -7.08 -12.96 16.00
C ARG A 85 -6.20 -12.11 16.91
N GLU A 86 -5.43 -11.18 16.31
CA GLU A 86 -4.48 -10.29 17.03
C GLU A 86 -3.41 -11.05 17.86
N ARG A 87 -3.16 -12.31 17.54
CA ARG A 87 -2.14 -13.15 18.15
C ARG A 87 -0.87 -13.18 17.32
N THR A 88 -0.07 -14.25 17.43
CA THR A 88 1.25 -14.36 16.79
C THR A 88 1.24 -15.08 15.44
N ALA A 89 0.15 -15.72 15.05
CA ALA A 89 0.11 -16.44 13.78
C ALA A 89 -0.02 -15.48 12.59
N ARG A 90 0.76 -15.73 11.55
CA ARG A 90 0.72 -15.00 10.29
C ARG A 90 -0.59 -15.27 9.56
N THR A 91 -1.14 -14.27 8.89
CA THR A 91 -2.31 -14.38 8.03
C THR A 91 -1.97 -14.25 6.55
N ALA A 92 -0.72 -13.94 6.25
CA ALA A 92 -0.20 -13.87 4.88
C ALA A 92 1.30 -14.17 4.85
N ARG A 93 1.82 -14.45 3.66
CA ARG A 93 3.26 -14.57 3.38
C ARG A 93 3.55 -14.11 1.96
N SER A 94 4.74 -13.56 1.75
CA SER A 94 5.23 -13.23 0.42
C SER A 94 5.76 -14.49 -0.27
N GLU A 95 5.39 -14.70 -1.54
CA GLU A 95 5.99 -15.72 -2.41
C GLU A 95 7.15 -15.15 -3.23
N GLY A 96 7.20 -13.84 -3.40
CA GLY A 96 8.29 -13.18 -4.10
C GLY A 96 7.90 -11.79 -4.58
N TYR A 97 8.86 -11.13 -5.20
CA TYR A 97 8.64 -9.87 -5.89
C TYR A 97 9.63 -9.70 -7.04
N THR A 98 9.24 -8.90 -8.03
CA THR A 98 10.07 -8.51 -9.16
C THR A 98 10.12 -6.99 -9.25
N LEU A 99 11.30 -6.45 -9.50
CA LEU A 99 11.54 -5.03 -9.70
C LEU A 99 11.88 -4.78 -11.17
N LEU A 100 11.22 -3.81 -11.80
CA LEU A 100 11.43 -3.47 -13.20
C LEU A 100 11.68 -1.96 -13.35
N ALA A 101 12.66 -1.60 -14.18
CA ALA A 101 12.93 -0.23 -14.61
C ALA A 101 12.72 -0.15 -16.13
N ASP A 102 11.74 0.64 -16.58
CA ASP A 102 11.32 0.73 -17.98
C ASP A 102 11.10 -0.64 -18.64
N GLY A 103 10.59 -1.62 -17.87
CA GLY A 103 10.32 -2.99 -18.31
C GLY A 103 11.50 -3.96 -18.18
N ASN A 104 12.69 -3.49 -17.84
CA ASN A 104 13.86 -4.33 -17.62
C ASN A 104 14.00 -4.71 -16.14
N ARG A 105 14.28 -5.98 -15.87
CA ARG A 105 14.44 -6.47 -14.51
C ARG A 105 15.64 -5.81 -13.82
N ILE A 106 15.43 -5.37 -12.57
CA ILE A 106 16.48 -4.87 -11.69
C ILE A 106 16.97 -6.04 -10.86
N GLU A 107 18.26 -6.32 -10.93
CA GLU A 107 18.91 -7.37 -10.14
C GLU A 107 19.96 -6.78 -9.22
N GLY A 108 19.98 -7.27 -7.98
CA GLY A 108 20.96 -6.87 -6.97
C GLY A 108 20.91 -5.39 -6.58
N ASP A 109 21.95 -4.95 -5.93
CA ASP A 109 22.13 -3.58 -5.50
C ASP A 109 22.57 -2.70 -6.67
N THR A 110 21.76 -1.70 -7.03
CA THR A 110 22.03 -0.83 -8.16
C THR A 110 21.43 0.57 -8.00
N THR A 111 21.97 1.52 -8.74
CA THR A 111 21.39 2.85 -8.91
C THR A 111 21.30 3.14 -10.40
N LEU A 112 20.10 3.44 -10.87
CA LEU A 112 19.85 3.69 -12.28
C LEU A 112 18.77 4.78 -12.48
N TRP A 113 18.65 5.29 -13.69
CA TRP A 113 17.61 6.22 -14.12
C TRP A 113 16.54 5.47 -14.92
N ALA A 114 15.28 5.78 -14.64
CA ALA A 114 14.14 5.21 -15.35
C ALA A 114 12.98 6.20 -15.41
N ASN A 115 12.15 6.10 -16.42
CA ASN A 115 10.92 6.86 -16.55
C ASN A 115 9.77 6.22 -15.75
N ARG A 116 9.85 4.91 -15.57
CA ARG A 116 8.86 4.09 -14.89
C ARG A 116 9.56 3.00 -14.08
N VAL A 117 9.17 2.87 -12.84
CA VAL A 117 9.59 1.72 -12.02
C VAL A 117 8.34 0.93 -11.63
N THR A 118 8.39 -0.38 -11.84
CA THR A 118 7.31 -1.30 -11.48
C THR A 118 7.80 -2.27 -10.40
N VAL A 119 6.97 -2.47 -9.39
CA VAL A 119 7.14 -3.50 -8.37
C VAL A 119 5.97 -4.47 -8.53
N GLU A 120 6.27 -5.72 -8.81
CA GLU A 120 5.30 -6.80 -8.87
C GLU A 120 5.52 -7.69 -7.65
N ALA A 121 4.50 -7.85 -6.80
CA ALA A 121 4.57 -8.65 -5.59
C ALA A 121 3.54 -9.77 -5.64
N GLU A 122 3.97 -10.97 -5.28
CA GLU A 122 3.13 -12.17 -5.18
C GLU A 122 3.04 -12.62 -3.73
N ASN A 123 1.81 -12.76 -3.25
CA ASN A 123 1.52 -13.10 -1.87
C ASN A 123 0.52 -14.25 -1.79
N VAL A 124 0.53 -14.94 -0.66
CA VAL A 124 -0.51 -15.88 -0.26
C VAL A 124 -1.19 -15.35 0.99
N ILE A 125 -2.50 -15.19 0.92
CA ILE A 125 -3.36 -14.95 2.07
C ILE A 125 -3.80 -16.29 2.61
N LEU A 126 -3.62 -16.51 3.92
CA LEU A 126 -3.92 -17.78 4.58
C LEU A 126 -5.37 -17.82 5.04
N ASP A 127 -5.97 -19.03 5.02
CA ASP A 127 -7.38 -19.25 5.37
C ASP A 127 -7.58 -19.23 6.89
N PRO A 128 -8.22 -18.20 7.45
CA PRO A 128 -8.44 -18.09 8.88
C PRO A 128 -9.63 -18.92 9.37
N THR A 129 -10.40 -19.52 8.46
CA THR A 129 -11.56 -20.36 8.83
C THR A 129 -11.13 -21.77 9.23
N ARG A 130 -9.87 -22.14 8.93
CA ARG A 130 -9.29 -23.47 9.18
C ARG A 130 -7.98 -23.38 9.96
N PRO A 131 -8.01 -22.94 11.22
CA PRO A 131 -6.79 -22.87 12.02
C PRO A 131 -6.29 -24.28 12.37
N TYR A 132 -4.98 -24.45 12.31
CA TYR A 132 -4.28 -25.63 12.74
C TYR A 132 -3.74 -25.43 14.16
N ARG A 133 -3.90 -26.40 15.05
CA ARG A 133 -3.24 -26.43 16.35
C ARG A 133 -1.88 -27.08 16.24
N ASN A 134 -0.82 -26.34 16.57
CA ASN A 134 0.52 -26.89 16.63
C ASN A 134 0.76 -27.69 17.92
N ALA A 135 1.88 -28.41 18.00
CA ALA A 135 2.24 -29.26 19.15
C ALA A 135 2.36 -28.47 20.48
N ALA A 136 2.62 -27.18 20.42
CA ALA A 136 2.68 -26.29 21.60
C ALA A 136 1.30 -25.73 22.01
N GLY A 137 0.22 -26.16 21.32
CA GLY A 137 -1.16 -25.71 21.59
C GLY A 137 -1.50 -24.35 20.98
N GLY A 138 -0.61 -23.71 20.27
CA GLY A 138 -0.85 -22.48 19.52
C GLY A 138 -1.66 -22.72 18.23
N GLU A 139 -2.29 -21.67 17.72
CA GLU A 139 -2.99 -21.69 16.44
C GLU A 139 -2.10 -21.15 15.34
N GLU A 140 -2.09 -21.82 14.19
CA GLU A 140 -1.39 -21.43 12.96
C GLU A 140 -2.36 -21.51 11.78
N LEU A 141 -2.12 -20.73 10.73
CA LEU A 141 -2.81 -20.84 9.47
C LEU A 141 -1.86 -21.46 8.44
N ARG A 142 -2.35 -22.43 7.68
CA ARG A 142 -1.55 -23.18 6.69
C ARG A 142 -2.21 -23.21 5.33
N ASP A 143 -3.53 -23.33 5.29
CA ASP A 143 -4.28 -23.40 4.05
C ASP A 143 -4.31 -22.04 3.35
N THR A 144 -4.37 -22.05 2.04
CA THR A 144 -4.44 -20.84 1.22
C THR A 144 -5.91 -20.42 1.05
N LEU A 145 -6.23 -19.21 1.47
CA LEU A 145 -7.49 -18.55 1.15
C LEU A 145 -7.47 -18.04 -0.30
N CYS A 146 -6.48 -17.22 -0.61
CA CYS A 146 -6.29 -16.71 -1.97
C CYS A 146 -4.82 -16.40 -2.27
N ARG A 147 -4.50 -16.32 -3.56
CA ARG A 147 -3.28 -15.72 -4.08
C ARG A 147 -3.55 -14.28 -4.44
N GLU A 148 -2.68 -13.41 -3.99
CA GLU A 148 -2.73 -11.98 -4.23
C GLU A 148 -1.54 -11.56 -5.08
N SER A 149 -1.82 -10.93 -6.22
CA SER A 149 -0.81 -10.29 -7.06
C SER A 149 -1.01 -8.79 -7.01
N VAL A 150 0.02 -8.04 -6.64
CA VAL A 150 -0.03 -6.59 -6.55
C VAL A 150 1.04 -5.98 -7.44
N THR A 151 0.63 -5.08 -8.31
CA THR A 151 1.53 -4.31 -9.18
C THR A 151 1.48 -2.84 -8.77
N TYR A 152 2.63 -2.30 -8.40
CA TYR A 152 2.84 -0.87 -8.16
C TYR A 152 3.61 -0.29 -9.33
N THR A 153 3.07 0.72 -9.99
CA THR A 153 3.75 1.44 -11.06
C THR A 153 4.00 2.88 -10.63
N VAL A 154 5.27 3.24 -10.44
CA VAL A 154 5.67 4.58 -10.02
C VAL A 154 6.17 5.37 -11.22
N ARG A 155 5.59 6.57 -11.40
CA ARG A 155 6.01 7.55 -12.40
C ARG A 155 5.99 8.94 -11.78
N ARG A 156 7.14 9.59 -11.66
CA ARG A 156 7.24 10.90 -11.00
C ARG A 156 6.61 10.90 -9.61
N ASN A 157 5.56 11.69 -9.41
CA ASN A 157 4.82 11.84 -8.15
C ASN A 157 3.51 11.03 -8.11
N ASN A 158 3.40 10.02 -8.95
CA ASN A 158 2.23 9.15 -9.04
C ASN A 158 2.63 7.69 -8.79
N ILE A 159 1.79 6.98 -8.04
CA ILE A 159 1.83 5.54 -7.89
C ILE A 159 0.47 4.97 -8.30
N GLU A 160 0.47 4.12 -9.30
CA GLU A 160 -0.68 3.33 -9.73
C GLU A 160 -0.58 1.96 -9.08
N VAL A 161 -1.67 1.46 -8.54
CA VAL A 161 -1.72 0.17 -7.85
C VAL A 161 -2.82 -0.68 -8.46
N THR A 162 -2.45 -1.86 -8.93
CA THR A 162 -3.39 -2.89 -9.38
C THR A 162 -3.24 -4.10 -8.47
N ALA A 163 -4.36 -4.57 -7.89
CA ALA A 163 -4.40 -5.76 -7.07
C ALA A 163 -5.37 -6.79 -7.65
N SER A 164 -4.94 -8.05 -7.71
CA SER A 164 -5.74 -9.18 -8.17
C SER A 164 -5.75 -10.26 -7.10
N HIS A 165 -6.93 -10.82 -6.84
CA HIS A 165 -7.12 -11.89 -5.86
C HIS A 165 -7.75 -13.11 -6.51
N ARG A 166 -7.05 -14.24 -6.46
CA ARG A 166 -7.56 -15.54 -6.92
C ARG A 166 -7.82 -16.44 -5.73
N PHE A 167 -9.10 -16.59 -5.37
CA PHE A 167 -9.52 -17.47 -4.29
C PHE A 167 -9.29 -18.94 -4.64
N CYS A 168 -8.75 -19.70 -3.68
CA CYS A 168 -8.32 -21.08 -3.85
C CYS A 168 -9.08 -22.07 -2.96
N ASN A 169 -9.88 -21.57 -2.02
CA ASN A 169 -10.65 -22.40 -1.09
C ASN A 169 -11.81 -23.14 -1.79
N ALA A 170 -12.06 -24.37 -1.36
CA ALA A 170 -13.10 -25.21 -1.93
C ALA A 170 -14.53 -24.80 -1.51
N ALA A 171 -14.68 -24.09 -0.38
CA ALA A 171 -15.95 -23.61 0.13
C ALA A 171 -16.03 -22.09 0.03
N PRO A 172 -17.19 -21.49 -0.24
CA PRO A 172 -17.36 -20.05 -0.24
C PRO A 172 -17.00 -19.45 1.12
N VAL A 173 -16.31 -18.31 1.09
CA VAL A 173 -15.97 -17.51 2.28
C VAL A 173 -16.63 -16.14 2.14
N THR A 174 -17.31 -15.71 3.21
CA THR A 174 -17.89 -14.37 3.25
C THR A 174 -16.82 -13.38 3.66
N ILE A 175 -16.60 -12.37 2.82
CA ILE A 175 -15.77 -11.21 3.14
C ILE A 175 -16.71 -10.09 3.56
N ALA A 176 -16.65 -9.69 4.83
CA ALA A 176 -17.48 -8.60 5.35
C ALA A 176 -16.91 -7.23 4.97
N ILE A 177 -15.58 -7.09 5.00
CA ILE A 177 -14.88 -5.85 4.66
C ILE A 177 -13.63 -6.20 3.85
N TYR A 178 -13.36 -5.42 2.84
CA TYR A 178 -12.11 -5.42 2.09
C TYR A 178 -11.52 -4.01 2.07
N TYR A 179 -10.28 -3.86 2.52
CA TYR A 179 -9.54 -2.63 2.31
C TYR A 179 -8.88 -2.68 0.94
N GLY A 180 -9.47 -2.04 -0.05
CA GLY A 180 -8.89 -1.95 -1.39
C GLY A 180 -7.54 -1.25 -1.39
N MET A 181 -7.46 -0.12 -0.66
CA MET A 181 -6.22 0.60 -0.42
C MET A 181 -6.34 1.40 0.87
N GLN A 182 -5.28 1.43 1.66
CA GLN A 182 -5.15 2.28 2.82
C GLN A 182 -3.96 3.21 2.66
N SER A 183 -4.18 4.49 2.98
CA SER A 183 -3.15 5.52 3.03
C SER A 183 -3.05 6.06 4.44
N MET A 184 -1.84 6.11 4.98
CA MET A 184 -1.52 6.73 6.28
C MET A 184 -0.90 8.09 6.04
N PHE A 185 -1.71 9.04 5.56
CA PHE A 185 -1.28 10.42 5.32
C PHE A 185 -1.04 11.12 6.65
N GLU A 186 0.17 11.64 6.84
CA GLU A 186 0.64 12.08 8.15
C GLU A 186 0.10 13.46 8.58
N GLY A 187 -0.14 13.59 9.90
CA GLY A 187 -0.52 14.84 10.55
C GLY A 187 -2.02 15.14 10.55
N GLU A 188 -2.37 16.36 10.95
CA GLU A 188 -3.75 16.86 10.91
C GLU A 188 -4.21 16.97 9.47
N THR A 189 -5.25 16.23 9.13
CA THR A 189 -5.71 16.04 7.75
C THR A 189 -7.07 16.68 7.54
N HIS A 190 -7.23 17.37 6.42
CA HIS A 190 -8.50 17.80 5.89
C HIS A 190 -8.80 17.06 4.60
N VAL A 191 -10.05 16.75 4.36
CA VAL A 191 -10.51 16.14 3.11
C VAL A 191 -11.34 17.10 2.30
N LEU A 192 -11.24 16.97 1.00
CA LEU A 192 -12.20 17.57 0.10
C LEU A 192 -13.40 16.62 0.02
N THR A 193 -14.56 17.12 0.40
CA THR A 193 -15.82 16.37 0.28
C THR A 193 -16.05 15.98 -1.18
N PRO A 194 -16.42 14.74 -1.47
CA PRO A 194 -16.71 14.31 -2.83
C PRO A 194 -17.74 15.22 -3.50
N GLY A 195 -17.38 15.78 -4.66
CA GLY A 195 -18.22 16.75 -5.38
C GLY A 195 -18.16 18.19 -4.87
N GLY A 196 -17.46 18.45 -3.76
CA GLY A 196 -17.24 19.80 -3.24
C GLY A 196 -16.22 20.60 -4.06
N ALA A 197 -16.28 21.92 -3.92
CA ALA A 197 -15.27 22.81 -4.48
C ALA A 197 -13.93 22.68 -3.71
N TYR A 198 -12.81 23.02 -4.33
CA TYR A 198 -11.50 22.97 -3.68
C TYR A 198 -11.34 23.92 -2.47
N THR A 199 -12.31 24.75 -2.22
CA THR A 199 -12.44 25.58 -1.02
C THR A 199 -13.17 24.90 0.14
N ASP A 200 -13.87 23.80 -0.11
CA ASP A 200 -14.79 23.16 0.84
C ASP A 200 -14.09 22.05 1.62
N TRP A 201 -12.98 22.41 2.26
CA TRP A 201 -12.22 21.47 3.06
C TRP A 201 -12.90 21.21 4.40
N THR A 202 -13.03 19.93 4.71
CA THR A 202 -13.58 19.47 5.99
C THR A 202 -12.46 18.79 6.79
N GLU A 203 -12.31 19.16 8.05
CA GLU A 203 -11.41 18.46 8.96
C GLU A 203 -11.87 17.00 9.10
N VAL A 204 -10.92 16.07 8.97
CA VAL A 204 -11.21 14.65 9.17
C VAL A 204 -11.40 14.39 10.64
N ALA A 205 -12.67 14.32 11.06
CA ALA A 205 -13.00 13.70 12.32
C ALA A 205 -12.74 12.18 12.23
N LYS A 206 -12.40 11.54 13.35
CA LYS A 206 -12.03 10.11 13.45
C LYS A 206 -13.06 9.10 12.89
N ALA A 207 -14.18 9.55 12.39
CA ALA A 207 -15.28 8.73 11.89
C ALA A 207 -15.93 9.26 10.61
N SER A 208 -15.24 10.10 9.82
CA SER A 208 -15.79 10.57 8.55
C SER A 208 -15.89 9.41 7.57
N THR A 209 -17.07 9.14 7.08
CA THR A 209 -17.35 8.13 6.07
C THR A 209 -18.07 8.78 4.90
N PHE A 210 -17.57 8.55 3.69
CA PHE A 210 -18.21 8.95 2.45
C PHE A 210 -18.68 7.68 1.74
N THR A 211 -19.97 7.58 1.48
CA THR A 211 -20.54 6.42 0.84
C THR A 211 -20.85 6.66 -0.63
N LYS A 212 -20.87 5.61 -1.42
CA LYS A 212 -21.28 5.70 -2.83
C LYS A 212 -22.78 6.02 -2.97
N GLN A 213 -23.59 5.78 -1.96
CA GLN A 213 -25.00 6.18 -1.92
C GLN A 213 -25.14 7.71 -1.83
N GLU A 214 -24.31 8.35 -1.00
CA GLU A 214 -24.30 9.82 -0.85
C GLU A 214 -23.63 10.51 -2.04
N HIS A 215 -22.59 9.86 -2.61
CA HIS A 215 -21.77 10.39 -3.67
C HIS A 215 -21.59 9.38 -4.83
N PRO A 216 -22.64 9.10 -5.62
CA PRO A 216 -22.61 8.01 -6.62
C PRO A 216 -21.57 8.19 -7.72
N LEU A 217 -21.15 9.43 -7.99
CA LEU A 217 -20.12 9.76 -8.97
C LEU A 217 -18.70 9.87 -8.37
N PHE A 218 -18.55 9.52 -7.10
CA PHE A 218 -17.27 9.60 -6.42
C PHE A 218 -16.22 8.69 -7.08
N ARG A 219 -15.11 9.28 -7.48
CA ARG A 219 -13.97 8.63 -8.13
C ARG A 219 -12.63 9.05 -7.53
N ARG A 220 -12.62 10.12 -6.75
CA ARG A 220 -11.40 10.72 -6.22
C ARG A 220 -11.61 11.16 -4.78
N TYR A 221 -10.60 10.90 -3.99
CA TYR A 221 -10.46 11.39 -2.64
C TYR A 221 -9.21 12.26 -2.57
N VAL A 222 -9.29 13.43 -1.99
CA VAL A 222 -8.18 14.38 -1.85
C VAL A 222 -8.02 14.73 -0.39
N GLU A 223 -6.83 14.58 0.11
CA GLU A 223 -6.44 14.96 1.47
C GLU A 223 -5.41 16.08 1.41
N LYS A 224 -5.40 16.93 2.41
CA LYS A 224 -4.33 17.92 2.63
C LYS A 224 -3.93 17.95 4.10
N ASN A 225 -2.67 18.27 4.32
CA ASN A 225 -2.13 18.64 5.62
C ASN A 225 -1.17 19.82 5.46
N ARG A 226 -0.34 20.12 6.48
CA ARG A 226 0.64 21.22 6.43
C ARG A 226 1.74 20.99 5.40
N GLN A 227 2.02 19.75 5.02
CA GLN A 227 3.10 19.36 4.12
C GLN A 227 2.69 19.33 2.65
N GLY A 228 1.41 19.12 2.36
CA GLY A 228 0.97 19.04 0.96
C GLY A 228 -0.39 18.36 0.76
N TYR A 229 -0.56 17.81 -0.42
CA TYR A 229 -1.77 17.19 -0.88
C TYR A 229 -1.50 15.76 -1.33
N GLN A 230 -2.44 14.87 -1.02
CA GLN A 230 -2.50 13.51 -1.57
C GLN A 230 -3.85 13.32 -2.26
N SER A 231 -3.84 12.65 -3.39
CA SER A 231 -5.07 12.30 -4.09
C SER A 231 -5.08 10.81 -4.38
N THR A 232 -6.15 10.13 -3.98
CA THR A 232 -6.41 8.73 -4.29
C THR A 232 -7.54 8.65 -5.31
N TRP A 233 -7.34 7.88 -6.37
CA TRP A 233 -8.28 7.72 -7.48
C TRP A 233 -8.68 6.26 -7.61
N LEU A 234 -9.96 6.03 -7.91
CA LEU A 234 -10.46 4.73 -8.35
C LEU A 234 -10.56 4.74 -9.86
N LEU A 235 -9.91 3.81 -10.51
CA LEU A 235 -10.01 3.64 -11.97
C LEU A 235 -11.35 2.95 -12.29
N PRO A 236 -12.22 3.58 -13.09
CA PRO A 236 -13.62 3.15 -13.22
C PRO A 236 -13.79 1.80 -13.92
N ASP A 237 -12.86 1.42 -14.77
CA ASP A 237 -12.97 0.23 -15.65
C ASP A 237 -12.52 -1.06 -14.97
N GLU A 238 -12.00 -0.98 -13.73
CA GLU A 238 -11.43 -2.11 -13.00
C GLU A 238 -12.22 -2.47 -11.73
N ILE A 239 -13.36 -1.81 -11.50
CA ILE A 239 -14.26 -2.16 -10.41
C ILE A 239 -15.27 -3.16 -10.95
N GLY A 240 -14.92 -4.44 -10.85
CA GLY A 240 -15.80 -5.56 -11.17
C GLY A 240 -16.95 -5.70 -10.16
#